data_9e7018d9b40c00d68271df9a944b16cf
#
_entry.id   9e7018d9b40c00d68271df9a944b16cf
#
_cell.length_a   1.000
_cell.length_b   1.000
_cell.length_c   1.000
_cell.angle_alpha   90.00
_cell.angle_beta   90.00
_cell.angle_gamma   90.00
#
_symmetry.space_group_name_H-M   'P 1'
#
loop_
_entity.id
_entity.type
_entity.pdbx_description
1 polymer ?
#
loop_
_entity_poly.entity_id
_entity_poly.type
_entity_poly.pdbx_seq_one_letter_code
_entity_poly.pdbx_strand_id
1 'polypeptide(L)'
;MKAWIFLCNDSPLEHWLEGYKERFDAWEAGGVTGLAVGRMQFVGDDGSSVRAYAPDPTIFTAHGEQAPEAAPRDPEKEKLLHAMLDDAASRGWQILIFSGAGSTAHMQDLMAAFPQTSGVISDGPGEHSYELAFHHGGETLEISESIDARLAHAGADIDRVHRGIRHMHARLHDLTPDRVRFFAGGGMLGGLQLLDINEDVLYWWRSRWQASRQEWQRMREQVDGVDGDILLGGIPRTPAFSGLTGQDYTGLTKYFDLIFPKHYYWHRGMDGLYGTVFRWVKRLMIWNPSLTENDCFRVVELLTGVHIPGVDTLVDLEKGHTQAFFDEMVYTETRRALEGIGDPSKIGRAHV
;
A
#
# COMPACT_ATOMS: atom_id res chain seq x y z
N MET A 1 -4.32 -15.10 14.35
CA MET A 1 -3.67 -14.08 13.49
C MET A 1 -2.28 -14.60 13.16
N LYS A 2 -1.92 -14.64 11.88
CA LYS A 2 -0.62 -15.13 11.44
C LYS A 2 0.40 -13.99 11.48
N ALA A 3 1.60 -14.21 12.03
CA ALA A 3 2.68 -13.23 12.01
C ALA A 3 3.58 -13.45 10.78
N TRP A 4 3.91 -12.37 10.09
CA TRP A 4 4.70 -12.39 8.87
C TRP A 4 5.88 -11.44 8.98
N ILE A 5 6.99 -11.79 8.34
CA ILE A 5 8.12 -10.89 8.14
C ILE A 5 8.17 -10.48 6.67
N PHE A 6 8.36 -9.20 6.43
CA PHE A 6 8.57 -8.64 5.11
C PHE A 6 10.07 -8.43 4.88
N LEU A 7 10.65 -9.21 3.98
CA LEU A 7 11.99 -9.01 3.45
C LEU A 7 11.87 -8.01 2.29
N CYS A 8 11.79 -6.74 2.67
CA CYS A 8 11.27 -5.68 1.80
C CYS A 8 12.21 -5.15 0.73
N ASN A 9 11.56 -4.40 -0.15
CA ASN A 9 12.10 -3.66 -1.27
C ASN A 9 13.22 -2.64 -0.93
N ASP A 10 13.26 -2.14 0.30
CA ASP A 10 14.19 -1.09 0.72
C ASP A 10 15.53 -1.62 1.21
N SER A 11 15.60 -2.94 1.44
CA SER A 11 16.87 -3.62 1.76
C SER A 11 17.20 -4.60 0.65
N PRO A 12 18.43 -4.58 0.12
CA PRO A 12 18.87 -5.57 -0.84
C PRO A 12 18.60 -6.99 -0.35
N LEU A 13 18.14 -7.87 -1.23
CA LEU A 13 17.78 -9.24 -0.87
C LEU A 13 18.96 -10.00 -0.27
N GLU A 14 20.18 -9.68 -0.71
CA GLU A 14 21.42 -10.27 -0.20
C GLU A 14 21.64 -10.06 1.30
N HIS A 15 21.17 -8.97 1.89
CA HIS A 15 21.29 -8.75 3.34
C HIS A 15 20.57 -9.82 4.18
N TRP A 16 19.64 -10.52 3.58
CA TRP A 16 18.86 -11.55 4.24
C TRP A 16 19.46 -12.95 4.06
N LEU A 17 20.36 -13.14 3.08
CA LEU A 17 20.95 -14.45 2.77
C LEU A 17 21.98 -14.90 3.81
N GLU A 18 22.74 -13.96 4.37
CA GLU A 18 23.72 -14.28 5.41
C GLU A 18 23.05 -14.36 6.79
N GLY A 19 23.35 -15.39 7.56
CA GLY A 19 22.83 -15.57 8.94
C GLY A 19 21.33 -15.70 9.04
N TYR A 20 20.63 -16.10 7.97
CA TYR A 20 19.17 -16.22 7.96
C TYR A 20 18.66 -17.26 8.97
N LYS A 21 19.41 -18.34 9.21
CA LYS A 21 18.99 -19.43 10.11
C LYS A 21 18.76 -18.95 11.53
N GLU A 22 19.72 -18.19 12.08
CA GLU A 22 19.60 -17.63 13.44
C GLU A 22 18.42 -16.65 13.54
N ARG A 23 18.20 -15.84 12.49
CA ARG A 23 17.03 -14.97 12.42
C ARG A 23 15.73 -15.76 12.35
N PHE A 24 15.68 -16.82 11.54
CA PHE A 24 14.51 -17.67 11.40
C PHE A 24 14.19 -18.41 12.71
N ASP A 25 15.19 -18.88 13.42
CA ASP A 25 15.00 -19.51 14.74
C ASP A 25 14.38 -18.52 15.74
N ALA A 26 14.86 -17.28 15.75
CA ALA A 26 14.31 -16.22 16.61
C ALA A 26 12.87 -15.82 16.20
N TRP A 27 12.59 -15.73 14.91
CA TRP A 27 11.27 -15.40 14.40
C TRP A 27 10.25 -16.51 14.63
N GLU A 28 10.65 -17.77 14.44
CA GLU A 28 9.82 -18.94 14.75
C GLU A 28 9.47 -19.00 16.23
N ALA A 29 10.43 -18.78 17.11
CA ALA A 29 10.19 -18.65 18.55
C ALA A 29 9.26 -17.49 18.90
N GLY A 30 9.25 -16.43 18.08
CA GLY A 30 8.33 -15.29 18.16
C GLY A 30 6.95 -15.54 17.53
N GLY A 31 6.70 -16.72 16.96
CA GLY A 31 5.41 -17.08 16.38
C GLY A 31 5.22 -16.65 14.92
N VAL A 32 6.29 -16.36 14.19
CA VAL A 32 6.23 -16.06 12.74
C VAL A 32 5.83 -17.33 11.99
N THR A 33 4.94 -17.16 11.02
CA THR A 33 4.37 -18.24 10.21
C THR A 33 4.46 -17.98 8.71
N GLY A 34 5.08 -16.89 8.29
CA GLY A 34 5.20 -16.57 6.87
C GLY A 34 6.20 -15.48 6.56
N LEU A 35 6.63 -15.48 5.30
CA LEU A 35 7.52 -14.48 4.71
C LEU A 35 6.86 -13.81 3.50
N ALA A 36 7.02 -12.51 3.38
CA ALA A 36 6.83 -11.81 2.12
C ALA A 36 8.22 -11.38 1.61
N VAL A 37 8.64 -11.95 0.49
CA VAL A 37 9.97 -11.74 -0.06
C VAL A 37 9.88 -10.69 -1.16
N GLY A 38 10.76 -9.70 -1.12
CA GLY A 38 10.80 -8.60 -2.07
C GLY A 38 11.06 -9.05 -3.52
N ARG A 39 11.24 -8.10 -4.40
CA ARG A 39 11.52 -8.34 -5.82
C ARG A 39 12.67 -9.33 -5.95
N MET A 40 12.48 -10.37 -6.76
CA MET A 40 13.48 -11.42 -6.99
C MET A 40 14.68 -10.88 -7.79
N GLN A 41 15.41 -9.97 -7.14
CA GLN A 41 16.55 -9.25 -7.68
C GLN A 41 17.57 -9.00 -6.58
N PHE A 42 18.85 -9.09 -6.96
CA PHE A 42 19.98 -8.67 -6.14
C PHE A 42 20.52 -7.32 -6.65
N VAL A 43 21.38 -6.70 -5.87
CA VAL A 43 22.13 -5.52 -6.28
C VAL A 43 23.53 -5.97 -6.71
N GLY A 44 23.93 -5.63 -7.92
CA GLY A 44 25.29 -5.84 -8.43
C GLY A 44 26.30 -4.88 -7.79
N ASP A 45 27.58 -5.18 -7.92
CA ASP A 45 28.68 -4.38 -7.36
C ASP A 45 28.70 -2.94 -7.92
N ASP A 46 28.15 -2.75 -9.10
CA ASP A 46 28.00 -1.44 -9.78
C ASP A 46 26.65 -0.75 -9.48
N GLY A 47 25.84 -1.34 -8.59
CA GLY A 47 24.49 -0.88 -8.27
C GLY A 47 23.42 -1.28 -9.30
N SER A 48 23.76 -2.08 -10.30
CA SER A 48 22.80 -2.61 -11.27
C SER A 48 21.88 -3.66 -10.66
N SER A 49 20.73 -3.87 -11.28
CA SER A 49 19.82 -4.94 -10.88
C SER A 49 20.27 -6.27 -11.49
N VAL A 50 20.46 -7.27 -10.63
CA VAL A 50 20.84 -8.64 -10.99
C VAL A 50 19.65 -9.56 -10.67
N ARG A 51 19.16 -10.30 -11.65
CA ARG A 51 18.02 -11.21 -11.40
C ARG A 51 18.41 -12.39 -10.52
N ALA A 52 17.48 -12.79 -9.68
CA ALA A 52 17.63 -13.95 -8.81
C ALA A 52 17.25 -15.28 -9.49
N TYR A 53 16.85 -15.27 -10.77
CA TYR A 53 16.50 -16.44 -11.57
C TYR A 53 16.52 -16.13 -13.06
N ALA A 54 16.50 -17.18 -13.93
CA ALA A 54 16.31 -17.04 -15.36
C ALA A 54 14.84 -17.29 -15.72
N PRO A 55 14.14 -16.34 -16.35
CA PRO A 55 12.81 -16.58 -16.89
C PRO A 55 12.81 -17.74 -17.89
N ASP A 56 11.78 -18.59 -17.85
CA ASP A 56 11.60 -19.68 -18.81
C ASP A 56 10.80 -19.19 -20.04
N PRO A 57 11.43 -19.03 -21.22
CA PRO A 57 10.74 -18.55 -22.41
C PRO A 57 9.57 -19.44 -22.86
N THR A 58 9.57 -20.71 -22.48
CA THR A 58 8.50 -21.64 -22.89
C THR A 58 7.20 -21.33 -22.17
N ILE A 59 7.25 -20.90 -20.90
CA ILE A 59 6.09 -20.44 -20.13
C ILE A 59 5.48 -19.22 -20.79
N PHE A 60 6.29 -18.20 -21.08
CA PHE A 60 5.79 -16.97 -21.73
C PHE A 60 5.19 -17.26 -23.11
N THR A 61 5.85 -18.09 -23.92
CA THR A 61 5.34 -18.48 -25.24
C THR A 61 3.99 -19.21 -25.14
N ALA A 62 3.79 -20.07 -24.14
CA ALA A 62 2.54 -20.77 -23.91
C ALA A 62 1.36 -19.82 -23.62
N HIS A 63 1.66 -18.66 -23.02
CA HIS A 63 0.68 -17.60 -22.76
C HIS A 63 0.59 -16.54 -23.87
N GLY A 64 1.32 -16.71 -24.98
CA GLY A 64 1.35 -15.73 -26.08
C GLY A 64 2.12 -14.46 -25.75
N GLU A 65 2.97 -14.50 -24.73
CA GLU A 65 3.79 -13.39 -24.29
C GLU A 65 5.27 -13.59 -24.68
N GLN A 66 6.02 -12.50 -24.67
CA GLN A 66 7.47 -12.53 -24.84
C GLN A 66 8.14 -12.55 -23.47
N ALA A 67 9.09 -13.48 -23.27
CA ALA A 67 9.88 -13.52 -22.07
C ALA A 67 10.68 -12.21 -21.90
N PRO A 68 10.89 -11.76 -20.66
CA PRO A 68 11.77 -10.63 -20.40
C PRO A 68 13.19 -10.90 -20.94
N GLU A 69 13.87 -9.83 -21.39
CA GLU A 69 15.24 -9.95 -21.84
C GLU A 69 16.15 -10.58 -20.79
N ALA A 70 17.19 -11.28 -21.28
CA ALA A 70 18.21 -11.83 -20.40
C ALA A 70 18.89 -10.72 -19.60
N ALA A 71 19.06 -10.93 -18.32
CA ALA A 71 19.74 -10.00 -17.40
C ALA A 71 20.89 -10.73 -16.70
N PRO A 72 21.88 -9.98 -16.17
CA PRO A 72 22.94 -10.55 -15.33
C PRO A 72 22.35 -11.39 -14.19
N ARG A 73 23.03 -12.47 -13.83
CA ARG A 73 22.66 -13.39 -12.77
C ARG A 73 23.86 -13.65 -11.84
N ASP A 74 23.56 -14.03 -10.60
CA ASP A 74 24.55 -14.47 -9.61
C ASP A 74 24.15 -15.86 -9.09
N PRO A 75 24.69 -16.95 -9.68
CA PRO A 75 24.31 -18.31 -9.32
C PRO A 75 24.59 -18.68 -7.85
N GLU A 76 25.59 -18.07 -7.22
CA GLU A 76 25.89 -18.33 -5.81
C GLU A 76 24.83 -17.70 -4.90
N LYS A 77 24.46 -16.46 -5.16
CA LYS A 77 23.35 -15.79 -4.44
C LYS A 77 22.01 -16.50 -4.69
N GLU A 78 21.75 -16.94 -5.92
CA GLU A 78 20.55 -17.74 -6.24
C GLU A 78 20.47 -19.01 -5.42
N LYS A 79 21.57 -19.75 -5.31
CA LYS A 79 21.65 -20.97 -4.50
C LYS A 79 21.39 -20.70 -3.01
N LEU A 80 21.93 -19.60 -2.48
CA LEU A 80 21.68 -19.17 -1.10
C LEU A 80 20.21 -18.78 -0.90
N LEU A 81 19.61 -18.08 -1.87
CA LEU A 81 18.20 -17.73 -1.83
C LEU A 81 17.30 -18.97 -1.78
N HIS A 82 17.54 -19.94 -2.66
CA HIS A 82 16.81 -21.21 -2.63
C HIS A 82 16.97 -21.93 -1.28
N ALA A 83 18.19 -21.99 -0.74
CA ALA A 83 18.42 -22.59 0.57
C ALA A 83 17.67 -21.87 1.72
N MET A 84 17.58 -20.55 1.66
CA MET A 84 16.79 -19.76 2.61
C MET A 84 15.29 -20.04 2.48
N LEU A 85 14.77 -20.11 1.25
CA LEU A 85 13.35 -20.40 0.99
C LEU A 85 13.00 -21.85 1.35
N ASP A 86 13.89 -22.81 1.08
CA ASP A 86 13.74 -24.22 1.49
C ASP A 86 13.66 -24.36 3.02
N ASP A 87 14.51 -23.65 3.76
CA ASP A 87 14.47 -23.65 5.22
C ASP A 87 13.15 -23.06 5.75
N ALA A 88 12.70 -21.92 5.19
CA ALA A 88 11.40 -21.33 5.53
C ALA A 88 10.23 -22.29 5.25
N ALA A 89 10.21 -22.93 4.10
CA ALA A 89 9.20 -23.92 3.72
C ALA A 89 9.24 -25.16 4.64
N SER A 90 10.44 -25.64 5.02
CA SER A 90 10.59 -26.76 5.94
C SER A 90 10.05 -26.51 7.36
N ARG A 91 9.98 -25.24 7.77
CA ARG A 91 9.34 -24.78 9.01
C ARG A 91 7.81 -24.67 8.89
N GLY A 92 7.24 -24.96 7.72
CA GLY A 92 5.81 -24.81 7.44
C GLY A 92 5.37 -23.38 7.24
N TRP A 93 6.28 -22.46 6.96
CA TRP A 93 5.95 -21.07 6.69
C TRP A 93 5.37 -20.89 5.30
N GLN A 94 4.38 -20.02 5.17
CA GLN A 94 3.89 -19.56 3.87
C GLN A 94 4.84 -18.50 3.32
N ILE A 95 5.14 -18.55 2.02
CA ILE A 95 6.07 -17.62 1.37
C ILE A 95 5.33 -16.94 0.21
N LEU A 96 5.23 -15.62 0.24
CA LEU A 96 4.70 -14.81 -0.86
C LEU A 96 5.80 -13.98 -1.50
N ILE A 97 5.77 -13.88 -2.83
CA ILE A 97 6.71 -13.03 -3.58
C ILE A 97 6.02 -11.72 -3.97
N PHE A 98 6.71 -10.60 -3.76
CA PHE A 98 6.29 -9.31 -4.33
C PHE A 98 6.43 -9.35 -5.85
N SER A 99 5.31 -9.58 -6.55
CA SER A 99 5.32 -9.65 -8.03
C SER A 99 4.74 -8.41 -8.71
N GLY A 100 4.15 -7.50 -7.95
CA GLY A 100 3.34 -6.43 -8.54
C GLY A 100 2.14 -6.98 -9.31
N ALA A 101 1.61 -6.20 -10.25
CA ALA A 101 0.54 -6.61 -11.16
C ALA A 101 1.14 -7.28 -12.41
N GLY A 102 1.83 -8.41 -12.24
CA GLY A 102 2.41 -9.17 -13.35
C GLY A 102 1.34 -9.90 -14.17
N SER A 103 1.72 -10.39 -15.36
CA SER A 103 0.87 -11.28 -16.14
C SER A 103 0.78 -12.67 -15.53
N THR A 104 -0.19 -13.48 -15.96
CA THR A 104 -0.29 -14.90 -15.58
C THR A 104 0.99 -15.65 -15.90
N ALA A 105 1.59 -15.39 -17.07
CA ALA A 105 2.87 -15.97 -17.48
C ALA A 105 4.00 -15.65 -16.51
N HIS A 106 4.10 -14.38 -16.11
CA HIS A 106 5.13 -13.96 -15.14
C HIS A 106 4.94 -14.62 -13.78
N MET A 107 3.71 -14.71 -13.28
CA MET A 107 3.44 -15.37 -11.99
C MET A 107 3.71 -16.88 -12.07
N GLN A 108 3.34 -17.54 -13.16
CA GLN A 108 3.63 -18.96 -13.36
C GLN A 108 5.14 -19.22 -13.45
N ASP A 109 5.88 -18.35 -14.12
CA ASP A 109 7.33 -18.41 -14.22
C ASP A 109 8.00 -18.26 -12.84
N LEU A 110 7.53 -17.31 -12.01
CA LEU A 110 7.97 -17.17 -10.62
C LEU A 110 7.70 -18.42 -9.77
N MET A 111 6.49 -18.99 -9.87
CA MET A 111 6.15 -20.21 -9.12
C MET A 111 6.98 -21.42 -9.58
N ALA A 112 7.28 -21.51 -10.87
CA ALA A 112 8.16 -22.56 -11.41
C ALA A 112 9.62 -22.38 -10.96
N ALA A 113 10.10 -21.13 -10.94
CA ALA A 113 11.46 -20.83 -10.48
C ALA A 113 11.63 -21.01 -8.97
N PHE A 114 10.59 -20.74 -8.18
CA PHE A 114 10.62 -20.82 -6.71
C PHE A 114 9.49 -21.71 -6.17
N PRO A 115 9.61 -23.05 -6.32
CA PRO A 115 8.53 -23.99 -5.94
C PRO A 115 8.22 -24.01 -4.43
N GLN A 116 9.06 -23.40 -3.60
CA GLN A 116 8.84 -23.24 -2.17
C GLN A 116 7.76 -22.21 -1.85
N THR A 117 7.38 -21.39 -2.82
CA THR A 117 6.46 -20.25 -2.61
C THR A 117 5.01 -20.68 -2.63
N SER A 118 4.21 -20.00 -1.83
CA SER A 118 2.77 -20.24 -1.71
C SER A 118 1.94 -19.31 -2.62
N GLY A 119 2.55 -18.28 -3.18
CA GLY A 119 1.86 -17.31 -4.01
C GLY A 119 2.55 -15.96 -4.14
N VAL A 120 1.77 -14.96 -4.53
CA VAL A 120 2.24 -13.60 -4.79
C VAL A 120 1.56 -12.57 -3.91
N ILE A 121 2.21 -11.42 -3.72
CA ILE A 121 1.67 -10.31 -2.94
C ILE A 121 1.85 -8.99 -3.71
N SER A 122 0.82 -8.14 -3.68
CA SER A 122 0.82 -6.81 -4.31
C SER A 122 0.80 -5.71 -3.26
N ASP A 123 1.71 -4.75 -3.37
CA ASP A 123 1.70 -3.54 -2.55
C ASP A 123 0.78 -2.48 -3.17
N GLY A 124 -0.11 -1.92 -2.36
CA GLY A 124 -1.06 -0.91 -2.78
C GLY A 124 -1.96 -1.32 -3.95
N PRO A 125 -2.57 -2.53 -3.97
CA PRO A 125 -3.29 -3.02 -5.14
C PRO A 125 -4.42 -2.06 -5.53
N GLY A 126 -4.40 -1.58 -6.78
CA GLY A 126 -5.39 -0.65 -7.30
C GLY A 126 -5.41 0.73 -6.62
N GLU A 127 -4.37 1.08 -5.90
CA GLU A 127 -4.26 2.35 -5.19
C GLU A 127 -4.26 3.54 -6.15
N HIS A 128 -4.99 4.60 -5.78
CA HIS A 128 -4.96 5.90 -6.43
C HIS A 128 -4.22 6.91 -5.55
N SER A 129 -3.62 7.91 -6.18
CA SER A 129 -2.98 9.01 -5.45
C SER A 129 -4.00 9.71 -4.54
N TYR A 130 -3.64 9.87 -3.29
CA TYR A 130 -4.43 10.53 -2.25
C TYR A 130 -3.68 11.71 -1.62
N GLU A 131 -2.44 11.90 -2.00
CA GLU A 131 -1.52 12.81 -1.35
C GLU A 131 -1.88 14.29 -1.60
N LEU A 132 -2.01 15.06 -0.54
CA LEU A 132 -2.02 16.54 -0.60
C LEU A 132 -0.60 17.08 -0.76
N ALA A 133 0.41 16.35 -0.29
CA ALA A 133 1.81 16.66 -0.47
C ALA A 133 2.57 15.36 -0.71
N PHE A 134 2.96 15.13 -1.94
CA PHE A 134 3.58 13.89 -2.36
C PHE A 134 5.03 13.78 -1.92
N HIS A 135 5.42 12.66 -1.34
CA HIS A 135 6.77 12.45 -0.82
C HIS A 135 7.81 12.14 -1.91
N HIS A 136 7.38 11.73 -3.09
CA HIS A 136 8.25 11.46 -4.23
C HIS A 136 8.36 12.64 -5.21
N GLY A 137 7.86 13.82 -4.86
CA GLY A 137 7.96 15.02 -5.66
C GLY A 137 6.98 15.05 -6.81
N GLY A 138 5.75 15.07 -6.61
CA GLY A 138 4.67 15.32 -7.57
C GLY A 138 3.77 16.44 -7.09
N GLU A 139 2.83 16.84 -7.91
CA GLU A 139 1.81 17.78 -7.49
C GLU A 139 0.70 17.07 -6.70
N THR A 140 0.03 17.85 -5.89
CA THR A 140 -1.07 17.41 -5.06
C THR A 140 -2.25 16.94 -5.90
N LEU A 141 -2.81 15.80 -5.51
CA LEU A 141 -3.95 15.18 -6.20
C LEU A 141 -3.70 14.95 -7.69
N GLU A 142 -2.44 14.80 -8.08
CA GLU A 142 -2.03 14.60 -9.46
C GLU A 142 -2.70 13.38 -10.07
N ILE A 143 -3.14 13.53 -11.31
CA ILE A 143 -3.53 12.43 -12.16
C ILE A 143 -2.51 12.32 -13.29
N SER A 144 -1.85 11.17 -13.34
CA SER A 144 -1.00 10.81 -14.48
C SER A 144 -1.85 10.23 -15.61
N GLU A 145 -1.31 10.25 -16.84
CA GLU A 145 -1.95 9.60 -18.00
C GLU A 145 -2.31 8.14 -17.74
N SER A 146 -1.49 7.42 -16.96
CA SER A 146 -1.76 6.03 -16.60
C SER A 146 -2.97 5.89 -15.66
N ILE A 147 -3.18 6.85 -14.77
CA ILE A 147 -4.37 6.88 -13.89
C ILE A 147 -5.61 7.22 -14.71
N ASP A 148 -5.54 8.19 -15.60
CA ASP A 148 -6.63 8.53 -16.53
C ASP A 148 -7.02 7.33 -17.38
N ALA A 149 -6.05 6.64 -17.97
CA ALA A 149 -6.29 5.44 -18.76
C ALA A 149 -6.98 4.33 -17.94
N ARG A 150 -6.56 4.12 -16.69
CA ARG A 150 -7.18 3.14 -15.78
C ARG A 150 -8.61 3.52 -15.41
N LEU A 151 -8.86 4.79 -15.10
CA LEU A 151 -10.20 5.30 -14.79
C LEU A 151 -11.12 5.23 -16.02
N ALA A 152 -10.61 5.60 -17.20
CA ALA A 152 -11.34 5.49 -18.47
C ALA A 152 -11.70 4.04 -18.81
N HIS A 153 -10.75 3.11 -18.61
CA HIS A 153 -10.99 1.66 -18.77
C HIS A 153 -12.10 1.18 -17.83
N ALA A 154 -12.18 1.73 -16.63
CA ALA A 154 -13.26 1.46 -15.68
C ALA A 154 -14.59 2.15 -16.02
N GLY A 155 -14.66 2.86 -17.15
CA GLY A 155 -15.88 3.53 -17.62
C GLY A 155 -16.10 4.93 -17.03
N ALA A 156 -15.07 5.56 -16.45
CA ALA A 156 -15.21 6.90 -15.92
C ALA A 156 -15.20 7.97 -17.02
N ASP A 157 -16.03 9.00 -16.84
CA ASP A 157 -15.95 10.27 -17.56
C ASP A 157 -14.76 11.09 -17.00
N ILE A 158 -13.66 11.10 -17.75
CA ILE A 158 -12.40 11.70 -17.33
C ILE A 158 -12.51 13.23 -17.18
N ASP A 159 -13.28 13.90 -18.04
CA ASP A 159 -13.50 15.33 -17.90
C ASP A 159 -14.24 15.66 -16.59
N ARG A 160 -15.18 14.83 -16.19
CA ARG A 160 -15.89 14.94 -14.92
C ARG A 160 -14.97 14.69 -13.73
N VAL A 161 -14.13 13.67 -13.82
CA VAL A 161 -13.09 13.37 -12.80
C VAL A 161 -12.17 14.58 -12.62
N HIS A 162 -11.67 15.14 -13.71
CA HIS A 162 -10.79 16.32 -13.67
C HIS A 162 -11.50 17.57 -13.11
N ARG A 163 -12.80 17.76 -13.38
CA ARG A 163 -13.56 18.86 -12.74
C ARG A 163 -13.63 18.67 -11.23
N GLY A 164 -13.88 17.46 -10.75
CA GLY A 164 -13.90 17.14 -9.32
C GLY A 164 -12.56 17.43 -8.64
N ILE A 165 -11.47 17.04 -9.25
CA ILE A 165 -10.11 17.27 -8.72
C ILE A 165 -9.78 18.76 -8.68
N ARG A 166 -10.03 19.49 -9.78
CA ARG A 166 -9.79 20.95 -9.80
C ARG A 166 -10.64 21.68 -8.76
N HIS A 167 -11.88 21.24 -8.56
CA HIS A 167 -12.74 21.81 -7.53
C HIS A 167 -12.17 21.57 -6.14
N MET A 168 -11.80 20.34 -5.81
CA MET A 168 -11.22 19.99 -4.52
C MET A 168 -9.92 20.73 -4.27
N HIS A 169 -9.04 20.81 -5.28
CA HIS A 169 -7.79 21.55 -5.21
C HIS A 169 -8.05 23.04 -4.91
N ALA A 170 -8.97 23.69 -5.63
CA ALA A 170 -9.33 25.09 -5.40
C ALA A 170 -9.85 25.31 -3.97
N ARG A 171 -10.68 24.40 -3.45
CA ARG A 171 -11.21 24.51 -2.09
C ARG A 171 -10.13 24.36 -1.02
N LEU A 172 -9.17 23.47 -1.21
CA LEU A 172 -8.02 23.29 -0.30
C LEU A 172 -7.09 24.52 -0.27
N HIS A 173 -7.13 25.38 -1.30
CA HIS A 173 -6.38 26.64 -1.37
C HIS A 173 -7.16 27.86 -0.88
N ASP A 174 -8.43 27.70 -0.52
CA ASP A 174 -9.33 28.80 -0.11
C ASP A 174 -9.95 28.50 1.27
N LEU A 175 -9.12 28.05 2.21
CA LEU A 175 -9.55 27.82 3.59
C LEU A 175 -9.28 29.03 4.46
N THR A 176 -10.26 29.40 5.30
CA THR A 176 -10.11 30.48 6.28
C THR A 176 -10.29 29.96 7.70
N PRO A 177 -9.62 30.57 8.70
CA PRO A 177 -9.71 30.13 10.09
C PRO A 177 -11.14 30.01 10.62
N ASP A 178 -11.98 30.99 10.33
CA ASP A 178 -13.38 31.01 10.80
C ASP A 178 -14.19 29.85 10.22
N ARG A 179 -14.03 29.57 8.92
CA ARG A 179 -14.69 28.43 8.28
C ARG A 179 -14.20 27.11 8.83
N VAL A 180 -12.88 26.93 8.98
CA VAL A 180 -12.30 25.71 9.54
C VAL A 180 -12.83 25.50 10.95
N ARG A 181 -12.77 26.49 11.83
CA ARG A 181 -13.21 26.38 13.23
C ARG A 181 -14.72 26.12 13.34
N PHE A 182 -15.53 26.73 12.49
CA PHE A 182 -16.97 26.52 12.48
C PHE A 182 -17.35 25.10 11.99
N PHE A 183 -16.78 24.67 10.88
CA PHE A 183 -17.18 23.40 10.24
C PHE A 183 -16.48 22.16 10.80
N ALA A 184 -15.25 22.30 11.33
CA ALA A 184 -14.51 21.14 11.82
C ALA A 184 -15.21 20.38 12.95
N GLY A 185 -16.01 21.07 13.77
CA GLY A 185 -16.85 20.45 14.80
C GLY A 185 -18.18 19.87 14.30
N GLY A 186 -18.52 20.05 13.02
CA GLY A 186 -19.82 19.69 12.44
C GLY A 186 -19.92 18.25 11.91
N GLY A 187 -18.93 17.40 12.19
CA GLY A 187 -18.90 16.03 11.69
C GLY A 187 -18.91 15.96 10.16
N MET A 188 -19.50 14.91 9.61
CA MET A 188 -19.54 14.68 8.16
C MET A 188 -20.14 15.87 7.38
N LEU A 189 -21.24 16.45 7.85
CA LEU A 189 -21.87 17.58 7.16
C LEU A 189 -20.99 18.84 7.21
N GLY A 190 -20.28 19.06 8.31
CA GLY A 190 -19.29 20.13 8.39
C GLY A 190 -18.16 19.96 7.38
N GLY A 191 -17.61 18.73 7.27
CA GLY A 191 -16.60 18.41 6.27
C GLY A 191 -17.06 18.64 4.83
N LEU A 192 -18.27 18.19 4.50
CA LEU A 192 -18.85 18.38 3.16
C LEU A 192 -18.98 19.87 2.82
N GLN A 193 -19.40 20.70 3.80
CA GLN A 193 -19.57 22.15 3.59
C GLN A 193 -18.25 22.91 3.57
N LEU A 194 -17.29 22.54 4.42
CA LEU A 194 -15.96 23.16 4.43
C LEU A 194 -15.27 23.05 3.08
N LEU A 195 -15.30 21.83 2.53
CA LEU A 195 -14.63 21.48 1.28
C LEU A 195 -15.53 21.65 0.05
N ASP A 196 -16.80 22.08 0.27
CA ASP A 196 -17.79 22.27 -0.79
C ASP A 196 -17.87 21.04 -1.72
N ILE A 197 -18.02 19.85 -1.10
CA ILE A 197 -18.02 18.58 -1.82
C ILE A 197 -19.24 18.50 -2.74
N ASN A 198 -18.99 18.67 -4.03
CA ASN A 198 -20.01 18.63 -5.08
C ASN A 198 -20.11 17.26 -5.75
N GLU A 199 -21.04 17.13 -6.70
CA GLU A 199 -21.29 15.86 -7.41
C GLU A 199 -20.08 15.37 -8.23
N ASP A 200 -19.24 16.26 -8.75
CA ASP A 200 -18.07 15.87 -9.53
C ASP A 200 -16.95 15.32 -8.63
N VAL A 201 -16.78 15.86 -7.40
CA VAL A 201 -15.87 15.30 -6.37
C VAL A 201 -16.35 13.91 -5.94
N LEU A 202 -17.65 13.75 -5.67
CA LEU A 202 -18.23 12.45 -5.33
C LEU A 202 -18.10 11.44 -6.47
N TYR A 203 -18.28 11.90 -7.72
CA TYR A 203 -18.09 11.09 -8.91
C TYR A 203 -16.63 10.60 -9.02
N TRP A 204 -15.65 11.50 -8.86
CA TRP A 204 -14.23 11.16 -8.85
C TRP A 204 -13.89 10.08 -7.83
N TRP A 205 -14.35 10.21 -6.58
CA TRP A 205 -14.09 9.19 -5.54
C TRP A 205 -14.73 7.85 -5.87
N ARG A 206 -15.96 7.85 -6.37
CA ARG A 206 -16.65 6.60 -6.78
C ARG A 206 -15.95 5.92 -7.95
N SER A 207 -15.46 6.68 -8.91
CA SER A 207 -14.71 6.16 -10.05
C SER A 207 -13.42 5.46 -9.61
N ARG A 208 -12.74 5.99 -8.59
CA ARG A 208 -11.57 5.35 -7.98
C ARG A 208 -11.91 3.98 -7.38
N TRP A 209 -12.97 3.90 -6.60
CA TRP A 209 -13.42 2.63 -6.01
C TRP A 209 -13.77 1.60 -7.08
N GLN A 210 -14.41 2.02 -8.13
CA GLN A 210 -14.76 1.14 -9.26
C GLN A 210 -13.49 0.63 -9.96
N ALA A 211 -12.55 1.51 -10.26
CA ALA A 211 -11.29 1.15 -10.92
C ALA A 211 -10.44 0.23 -10.05
N SER A 212 -10.36 0.47 -8.73
CA SER A 212 -9.66 -0.42 -7.80
C SER A 212 -10.25 -1.82 -7.78
N ARG A 213 -11.57 -1.96 -7.76
CA ARG A 213 -12.26 -3.26 -7.78
C ARG A 213 -12.03 -4.02 -9.09
N GLN A 214 -12.02 -3.34 -10.24
CA GLN A 214 -11.71 -3.96 -11.52
C GLN A 214 -10.26 -4.44 -11.57
N GLU A 215 -9.33 -3.67 -11.00
CA GLU A 215 -7.93 -4.07 -10.89
C GLU A 215 -7.78 -5.32 -10.00
N TRP A 216 -8.45 -5.37 -8.85
CA TRP A 216 -8.43 -6.55 -7.98
C TRP A 216 -9.03 -7.80 -8.67
N GLN A 217 -10.11 -7.62 -9.40
CA GLN A 217 -10.72 -8.69 -10.19
C GLN A 217 -9.72 -9.22 -11.23
N ARG A 218 -9.07 -8.31 -11.97
CA ARG A 218 -8.04 -8.66 -12.95
C ARG A 218 -6.87 -9.43 -12.31
N MET A 219 -6.38 -8.95 -11.17
CA MET A 219 -5.32 -9.64 -10.44
C MET A 219 -5.73 -11.04 -9.98
N ARG A 220 -6.96 -11.19 -9.49
CA ARG A 220 -7.50 -12.50 -9.09
C ARG A 220 -7.59 -13.44 -10.30
N GLU A 221 -8.13 -12.98 -11.41
CA GLU A 221 -8.23 -13.77 -12.65
C GLU A 221 -6.86 -14.20 -13.18
N GLN A 222 -5.86 -13.33 -13.08
CA GLN A 222 -4.49 -13.66 -13.45
C GLN A 222 -3.87 -14.74 -12.57
N VAL A 223 -4.09 -14.66 -11.26
CA VAL A 223 -3.62 -15.67 -10.30
C VAL A 223 -4.38 -17.00 -10.49
N ASP A 224 -5.69 -16.95 -10.70
CA ASP A 224 -6.51 -18.15 -10.98
C ASP A 224 -6.12 -18.84 -12.30
N GLY A 225 -5.48 -18.11 -13.21
CA GLY A 225 -4.92 -18.66 -14.46
C GLY A 225 -3.57 -19.36 -14.30
N VAL A 226 -2.94 -19.28 -13.12
CA VAL A 226 -1.69 -19.99 -12.82
C VAL A 226 -2.01 -21.43 -12.39
N ASP A 227 -1.20 -22.38 -12.83
CA ASP A 227 -1.36 -23.78 -12.42
C ASP A 227 -1.08 -23.96 -10.92
N GLY A 228 -2.03 -24.56 -10.21
CA GLY A 228 -1.92 -24.85 -8.78
C GLY A 228 -2.73 -23.89 -7.86
N ASP A 229 -2.72 -24.20 -6.58
CA ASP A 229 -3.40 -23.41 -5.54
C ASP A 229 -2.52 -22.22 -5.11
N ILE A 230 -2.56 -21.12 -5.87
CA ILE A 230 -1.75 -19.93 -5.64
C ILE A 230 -2.49 -18.91 -4.78
N LEU A 231 -1.84 -18.45 -3.71
CA LEU A 231 -2.38 -17.39 -2.86
C LEU A 231 -2.11 -16.01 -3.45
N LEU A 232 -3.10 -15.13 -3.37
CA LEU A 232 -2.97 -13.71 -3.65
C LEU A 232 -3.01 -12.91 -2.34
N GLY A 233 -1.90 -12.27 -2.01
CA GLY A 233 -1.80 -11.31 -0.92
C GLY A 233 -1.98 -9.87 -1.38
N GLY A 234 -2.58 -9.03 -0.54
CA GLY A 234 -2.71 -7.60 -0.79
C GLY A 234 -2.29 -6.75 0.41
N ILE A 235 -1.61 -5.64 0.14
CA ILE A 235 -1.17 -4.67 1.16
C ILE A 235 -1.90 -3.34 0.93
N PRO A 236 -3.17 -3.20 1.34
CA PRO A 236 -3.89 -1.93 1.21
C PRO A 236 -3.35 -0.89 2.20
N ARG A 237 -3.54 0.40 1.90
CA ARG A 237 -3.26 1.49 2.85
C ARG A 237 -4.09 1.34 4.11
N THR A 238 -3.65 1.98 5.21
CA THR A 238 -4.42 1.99 6.46
C THR A 238 -5.86 2.49 6.23
N PRO A 239 -6.86 2.00 6.95
CA PRO A 239 -8.27 2.35 6.74
C PRO A 239 -8.57 3.83 6.71
N ALA A 240 -7.81 4.67 7.43
CA ALA A 240 -7.92 6.12 7.37
C ALA A 240 -7.84 6.70 5.95
N PHE A 241 -7.08 6.08 5.07
CA PHE A 241 -6.91 6.52 3.69
C PHE A 241 -7.78 5.76 2.68
N SER A 242 -8.53 4.75 3.10
CA SER A 242 -9.32 3.91 2.19
C SER A 242 -10.29 4.71 1.32
N GLY A 243 -10.96 5.70 1.91
CA GLY A 243 -11.88 6.59 1.18
C GLY A 243 -11.20 7.42 0.09
N LEU A 244 -9.93 7.77 0.27
CA LEU A 244 -9.15 8.58 -0.67
C LEU A 244 -8.42 7.74 -1.72
N THR A 245 -7.95 6.55 -1.35
CA THR A 245 -7.19 5.66 -2.25
C THR A 245 -8.06 4.80 -3.17
N GLY A 246 -9.35 4.69 -2.89
CA GLY A 246 -10.25 3.76 -3.58
C GLY A 246 -10.20 2.33 -3.05
N GLN A 247 -9.44 2.06 -1.99
CA GLN A 247 -9.27 0.71 -1.41
C GLN A 247 -10.33 0.43 -0.35
N ASP A 248 -11.49 -0.05 -0.79
CA ASP A 248 -12.61 -0.43 0.08
C ASP A 248 -12.34 -1.77 0.79
N TYR A 249 -12.09 -1.71 2.08
CA TYR A 249 -11.80 -2.89 2.91
C TYR A 249 -12.93 -3.92 2.91
N THR A 250 -14.19 -3.51 2.76
CA THR A 250 -15.33 -4.40 2.80
C THR A 250 -15.45 -5.35 1.60
N GLY A 251 -14.68 -5.10 0.55
CA GLY A 251 -14.67 -5.92 -0.65
C GLY A 251 -13.40 -6.76 -0.85
N LEU A 252 -12.35 -6.53 -0.07
CA LEU A 252 -11.03 -7.12 -0.30
C LEU A 252 -11.03 -8.66 -0.24
N THR A 253 -11.78 -9.25 0.68
CA THR A 253 -11.82 -10.72 0.87
C THR A 253 -12.38 -11.51 -0.30
N LYS A 254 -13.02 -10.83 -1.26
CA LYS A 254 -13.50 -11.47 -2.51
C LYS A 254 -12.36 -11.76 -3.48
N TYR A 255 -11.27 -11.01 -3.35
CA TYR A 255 -10.16 -11.04 -4.32
C TYR A 255 -8.88 -11.57 -3.70
N PHE A 256 -8.63 -11.29 -2.42
CA PHE A 256 -7.39 -11.60 -1.72
C PHE A 256 -7.58 -12.72 -0.69
N ASP A 257 -6.62 -13.64 -0.67
CA ASP A 257 -6.55 -14.73 0.32
C ASP A 257 -5.92 -14.27 1.62
N LEU A 258 -4.98 -13.31 1.53
CA LEU A 258 -4.29 -12.70 2.65
C LEU A 258 -4.27 -11.17 2.50
N ILE A 259 -4.53 -10.45 3.58
CA ILE A 259 -4.58 -8.99 3.59
C ILE A 259 -3.68 -8.48 4.70
N PHE A 260 -2.79 -7.54 4.35
CA PHE A 260 -1.80 -6.94 5.24
C PHE A 260 -2.00 -5.42 5.28
N PRO A 261 -2.85 -4.89 6.17
CA PRO A 261 -3.07 -3.45 6.27
C PRO A 261 -1.77 -2.69 6.51
N LYS A 262 -1.51 -1.68 5.70
CA LYS A 262 -0.28 -0.89 5.72
C LYS A 262 -0.27 0.13 6.85
N HIS A 263 -0.13 -0.35 8.08
CA HIS A 263 -0.07 0.47 9.28
C HIS A 263 1.35 0.96 9.56
N TYR A 264 1.91 1.78 8.68
CA TYR A 264 3.25 2.34 8.86
C TYR A 264 3.21 3.53 9.81
N TYR A 265 3.10 3.25 11.10
CA TYR A 265 3.02 4.30 12.11
C TYR A 265 4.38 4.93 12.42
N TRP A 266 5.48 4.20 12.25
CA TRP A 266 6.83 4.65 12.62
C TRP A 266 7.52 5.53 11.57
N HIS A 267 7.03 5.58 10.34
CA HIS A 267 7.63 6.41 9.28
C HIS A 267 7.28 7.88 9.47
N ARG A 268 8.15 8.61 10.15
CA ARG A 268 7.92 10.02 10.45
C ARG A 268 8.08 10.95 9.25
N GLY A 269 8.79 10.61 8.24
CA GLY A 269 9.17 11.56 7.21
C GLY A 269 8.63 11.29 5.82
N MET A 270 8.39 10.04 5.46
CA MET A 270 8.20 9.68 4.06
C MET A 270 6.88 8.98 3.81
N ASP A 271 6.66 7.84 4.41
CA ASP A 271 5.47 7.04 4.20
C ASP A 271 4.77 6.80 5.55
N GLY A 272 3.56 6.30 5.51
CA GLY A 272 2.80 6.03 6.71
C GLY A 272 2.01 7.21 7.25
N LEU A 273 1.27 6.95 8.32
CA LEU A 273 0.25 7.87 8.80
C LEU A 273 0.83 9.19 9.34
N TYR A 274 1.86 9.11 10.17
CA TYR A 274 2.49 10.29 10.75
C TYR A 274 3.14 11.19 9.71
N GLY A 275 3.89 10.60 8.79
CA GLY A 275 4.54 11.35 7.72
C GLY A 275 3.53 12.01 6.78
N THR A 276 2.43 11.32 6.48
CA THR A 276 1.35 11.87 5.65
C THR A 276 0.66 13.03 6.34
N VAL A 277 0.28 12.89 7.62
CA VAL A 277 -0.34 13.99 8.39
C VAL A 277 0.61 15.19 8.46
N PHE A 278 1.90 14.96 8.77
CA PHE A 278 2.90 16.02 8.81
C PHE A 278 2.99 16.80 7.49
N ARG A 279 3.09 16.08 6.36
CA ARG A 279 3.19 16.70 5.03
C ARG A 279 1.92 17.47 4.67
N TRP A 280 0.76 16.92 4.98
CA TRP A 280 -0.52 17.57 4.67
C TRP A 280 -0.74 18.84 5.49
N VAL A 281 -0.48 18.80 6.80
CA VAL A 281 -0.55 19.99 7.65
C VAL A 281 0.40 21.07 7.12
N LYS A 282 1.64 20.72 6.84
CA LYS A 282 2.64 21.65 6.30
C LYS A 282 2.22 22.24 4.95
N ARG A 283 1.63 21.43 4.08
CA ARG A 283 1.14 21.88 2.77
C ARG A 283 -0.06 22.82 2.90
N LEU A 284 -1.01 22.51 3.76
CA LEU A 284 -2.18 23.37 4.03
C LEU A 284 -1.77 24.72 4.58
N MET A 285 -0.77 24.80 5.46
CA MET A 285 -0.21 26.07 5.95
C MET A 285 0.42 26.90 4.83
N ILE A 286 1.12 26.26 3.88
CA ILE A 286 1.69 26.95 2.72
C ILE A 286 0.60 27.52 1.83
N TRP A 287 -0.45 26.76 1.58
CA TRP A 287 -1.56 27.19 0.72
C TRP A 287 -2.45 28.24 1.39
N ASN A 288 -2.60 28.18 2.71
CA ASN A 288 -3.48 29.04 3.49
C ASN A 288 -2.69 29.68 4.66
N PRO A 289 -1.89 30.73 4.40
CA PRO A 289 -1.01 31.32 5.44
C PRO A 289 -1.72 31.91 6.65
N SER A 290 -3.04 32.08 6.59
CA SER A 290 -3.86 32.55 7.71
C SER A 290 -4.24 31.45 8.70
N LEU A 291 -4.09 30.17 8.33
CA LEU A 291 -4.40 29.04 9.20
C LEU A 291 -3.28 28.80 10.21
N THR A 292 -3.66 28.41 11.41
CA THR A 292 -2.73 27.85 12.39
C THR A 292 -2.46 26.37 12.12
N GLU A 293 -1.41 25.79 12.71
CA GLU A 293 -1.16 24.34 12.66
C GLU A 293 -2.39 23.55 13.11
N ASN A 294 -2.99 23.94 14.23
CA ASN A 294 -4.20 23.29 14.77
C ASN A 294 -5.39 23.35 13.79
N ASP A 295 -5.58 24.48 13.09
CA ASP A 295 -6.61 24.58 12.06
C ASP A 295 -6.32 23.57 10.93
N CYS A 296 -5.07 23.40 10.50
CA CYS A 296 -4.66 22.44 9.50
C CYS A 296 -4.82 20.97 9.96
N PHE A 297 -4.49 20.67 11.22
CA PHE A 297 -4.77 19.34 11.80
C PHE A 297 -6.25 18.99 11.74
N ARG A 298 -7.15 19.93 12.05
CA ARG A 298 -8.60 19.73 11.94
C ARG A 298 -9.06 19.44 10.52
N VAL A 299 -8.46 20.08 9.51
CA VAL A 299 -8.75 19.78 8.10
C VAL A 299 -8.30 18.35 7.75
N VAL A 300 -7.12 17.93 8.19
CA VAL A 300 -6.62 16.57 7.97
C VAL A 300 -7.50 15.54 8.66
N GLU A 301 -7.95 15.81 9.89
CA GLU A 301 -8.89 14.97 10.62
C GLU A 301 -10.22 14.82 9.87
N LEU A 302 -10.76 15.89 9.31
CA LEU A 302 -11.97 15.83 8.50
C LEU A 302 -11.81 14.99 7.23
N LEU A 303 -10.63 15.02 6.61
CA LEU A 303 -10.34 14.25 5.40
C LEU A 303 -10.14 12.75 5.66
N THR A 304 -9.59 12.40 6.81
CA THR A 304 -9.13 11.04 7.11
C THR A 304 -9.89 10.35 8.24
N GLY A 305 -10.57 11.12 9.08
CA GLY A 305 -11.13 10.64 10.34
C GLY A 305 -10.06 10.32 11.39
N VAL A 306 -8.81 10.78 11.20
CA VAL A 306 -7.69 10.50 12.09
C VAL A 306 -7.47 11.66 13.03
N HIS A 307 -7.73 11.43 14.30
CA HIS A 307 -7.29 12.27 15.41
C HIS A 307 -6.06 11.65 16.08
N ILE A 308 -4.97 12.41 16.20
CA ILE A 308 -3.76 11.93 16.86
C ILE A 308 -3.76 12.51 18.28
N PRO A 309 -3.94 11.68 19.32
CA PRO A 309 -4.07 12.16 20.69
C PRO A 309 -2.81 12.93 21.17
N GLY A 310 -3.01 14.15 21.68
CA GLY A 310 -1.94 14.99 22.22
C GLY A 310 -1.03 15.62 21.16
N VAL A 311 -1.49 15.70 19.91
CA VAL A 311 -0.78 16.34 18.80
C VAL A 311 -1.61 17.51 18.28
N ASP A 312 -1.19 18.72 18.58
CA ASP A 312 -1.79 19.97 18.11
C ASP A 312 -0.83 20.80 17.23
N THR A 313 0.46 20.42 17.21
CA THR A 313 1.50 21.09 16.45
C THR A 313 2.42 20.12 15.73
N LEU A 314 3.12 20.59 14.69
CA LEU A 314 4.14 19.80 13.99
C LEU A 314 5.27 19.35 14.93
N VAL A 315 5.62 20.19 15.93
CA VAL A 315 6.61 19.82 16.95
C VAL A 315 6.14 18.66 17.82
N ASP A 316 4.85 18.54 18.09
CA ASP A 316 4.33 17.41 18.85
C ASP A 316 4.47 16.09 18.06
N LEU A 317 4.28 16.12 16.74
CA LEU A 317 4.56 14.96 15.88
C LEU A 317 6.03 14.50 15.95
N GLU A 318 6.97 15.43 16.15
CA GLU A 318 8.40 15.11 16.24
C GLU A 318 8.80 14.47 17.57
N LYS A 319 8.03 14.68 18.63
CA LYS A 319 8.32 14.11 19.97
C LYS A 319 8.19 12.60 20.06
N GLY A 320 7.53 11.99 19.11
CA GLY A 320 7.31 10.54 19.05
C GLY A 320 5.90 10.13 19.47
N HIS A 321 5.69 8.82 19.46
CA HIS A 321 4.40 8.24 19.80
C HIS A 321 4.17 8.23 21.32
N THR A 322 3.00 8.69 21.74
CA THR A 322 2.53 8.57 23.12
C THR A 322 1.87 7.22 23.36
N GLN A 323 1.64 6.84 24.64
CA GLN A 323 0.85 5.64 24.93
C GLN A 323 -0.58 5.79 24.41
N ALA A 324 -1.19 6.96 24.51
CA ALA A 324 -2.53 7.23 23.96
C ALA A 324 -2.60 7.01 22.44
N PHE A 325 -1.55 7.30 21.69
CA PHE A 325 -1.47 6.99 20.29
C PHE A 325 -1.67 5.49 20.00
N PHE A 326 -1.01 4.62 20.79
CA PHE A 326 -1.18 3.17 20.62
C PHE A 326 -2.55 2.69 21.07
N ASP A 327 -3.04 3.17 22.21
CA ASP A 327 -4.27 2.73 22.84
C ASP A 327 -5.52 3.17 22.07
N GLU A 328 -5.49 4.32 21.41
CA GLU A 328 -6.64 4.89 20.73
C GLU A 328 -6.51 4.74 19.20
N MET A 329 -5.45 5.28 18.61
CA MET A 329 -5.34 5.39 17.17
C MET A 329 -4.93 4.07 16.51
N VAL A 330 -3.82 3.45 16.96
CA VAL A 330 -3.38 2.17 16.41
C VAL A 330 -4.44 1.09 16.62
N TYR A 331 -5.04 1.07 17.80
CA TYR A 331 -6.14 0.17 18.12
C TYR A 331 -7.34 0.40 17.18
N THR A 332 -7.77 1.66 16.99
CA THR A 332 -8.92 2.00 16.16
C THR A 332 -8.69 1.62 14.69
N GLU A 333 -7.52 1.95 14.13
CA GLU A 333 -7.22 1.62 12.74
C GLU A 333 -7.09 0.10 12.52
N THR A 334 -6.47 -0.61 13.47
CA THR A 334 -6.40 -2.07 13.42
C THR A 334 -7.81 -2.68 13.48
N ARG A 335 -8.65 -2.18 14.37
CA ARG A 335 -10.03 -2.65 14.52
C ARG A 335 -10.88 -2.36 13.29
N ARG A 336 -10.76 -1.17 12.70
CA ARG A 336 -11.43 -0.80 11.43
C ARG A 336 -11.03 -1.73 10.29
N ALA A 337 -9.72 -2.07 10.19
CA ALA A 337 -9.26 -3.04 9.20
C ALA A 337 -9.91 -4.41 9.42
N LEU A 338 -9.90 -4.91 10.66
CA LEU A 338 -10.51 -6.20 11.03
C LEU A 338 -12.01 -6.24 10.72
N GLU A 339 -12.74 -5.20 11.10
CA GLU A 339 -14.19 -5.09 10.87
C GLU A 339 -14.49 -4.95 9.36
N GLY A 340 -13.72 -4.17 8.62
CA GLY A 340 -13.91 -4.01 7.18
C GLY A 340 -13.63 -5.29 6.41
N ILE A 341 -12.60 -6.04 6.77
CA ILE A 341 -12.27 -7.33 6.15
C ILE A 341 -13.31 -8.41 6.51
N GLY A 342 -13.83 -8.40 7.74
CA GLY A 342 -14.89 -9.30 8.19
C GLY A 342 -14.45 -10.77 8.38
N ASP A 343 -13.23 -11.14 7.98
CA ASP A 343 -12.66 -12.48 8.14
C ASP A 343 -11.25 -12.40 8.76
N PRO A 344 -11.14 -12.63 10.08
CA PRO A 344 -9.84 -12.57 10.76
C PRO A 344 -8.82 -13.61 10.27
N SER A 345 -9.24 -14.70 9.62
CA SER A 345 -8.36 -15.73 9.10
C SER A 345 -7.52 -15.25 7.90
N LYS A 346 -8.04 -14.25 7.18
CA LYS A 346 -7.39 -13.64 6.02
C LYS A 346 -6.43 -12.50 6.38
N ILE A 347 -6.32 -12.12 7.64
CA ILE A 347 -5.44 -11.03 8.07
C ILE A 347 -4.07 -11.59 8.47
N GLY A 348 -3.05 -11.13 7.77
CA GLY A 348 -1.67 -11.22 8.18
C GLY A 348 -1.27 -10.01 9.02
N ARG A 349 -0.50 -10.21 10.07
CA ARG A 349 0.19 -9.14 10.79
C ARG A 349 1.65 -9.13 10.34
N ALA A 350 2.02 -8.11 9.59
CA ALA A 350 3.40 -7.92 9.18
C ALA A 350 4.20 -7.24 10.29
N HIS A 351 5.38 -7.78 10.57
CA HIS A 351 6.44 -7.09 11.28
C HIS A 351 7.57 -6.80 10.27
N VAL A 352 8.01 -5.57 10.26
CA VAL A 352 9.14 -5.11 9.43
C VAL A 352 10.34 -4.87 10.33
#